data_fc5e94ba3d31ecb92f62b55861c4b695
#
_entry.id   fc5e94ba3d31ecb92f62b55861c4b695
#
_cell.length_a   1.000
_cell.length_b   1.000
_cell.length_c   1.000
_cell.angle_alpha   90.00
_cell.angle_beta   90.00
_cell.angle_gamma   90.00
#
_symmetry.space_group_name_H-M   'P 1'
#
loop_
_entity.id
_entity.type
_entity.pdbx_description
1 polymer ?
#
loop_
_entity_poly.entity_id
_entity_poly.type
_entity_poly.pdbx_seq_one_letter_code
_entity_poly.pdbx_strand_id
1 'polypeptide(L)'
;KRIKDIRWYEDKVKAKPRGNAYVIGNGPSRKGFDLKKLEATGQTYGCNALYRDFMPDFIFSVDTKMSMQMVEDEVGLKTAHYGPALEVNRKQSKGMIHLIPHNPHWISGNAAFWTAGVHGHQNIYLLGFDFREYGKGELNNIYQGTDCYGERDDDKIFEGWLKQFRDMLKMRPYVNYTVVHDNPPEYLNHLQTGTDLGNSRVVSYAEFEKVLAPS
;
A
#
# COMPACT_ATOMS: atom_id res chain seq x y z
N LYS A 1 11.02 -19.63 -6.13
CA LYS A 1 10.25 -20.81 -5.72
C LYS A 1 9.40 -20.46 -4.51
N ARG A 2 8.07 -20.64 -4.59
CA ARG A 2 7.14 -20.37 -3.49
C ARG A 2 7.30 -21.42 -2.40
N ILE A 3 7.22 -20.99 -1.15
CA ILE A 3 7.21 -21.91 -0.01
C ILE A 3 5.80 -22.51 0.08
N LYS A 4 5.73 -23.85 0.11
CA LYS A 4 4.46 -24.57 0.14
C LYS A 4 3.83 -24.62 1.54
N ASP A 5 4.64 -24.57 2.57
CA ASP A 5 4.17 -24.58 3.96
C ASP A 5 4.31 -23.18 4.56
N ILE A 6 3.17 -22.48 4.62
CA ILE A 6 3.09 -21.10 5.15
C ILE A 6 2.84 -21.05 6.65
N ARG A 7 2.64 -22.18 7.34
CA ARG A 7 2.41 -22.21 8.79
C ARG A 7 3.60 -21.65 9.59
N TRP A 8 4.77 -21.65 8.98
CA TRP A 8 5.97 -21.01 9.54
C TRP A 8 5.89 -19.49 9.66
N TYR A 9 4.92 -18.91 9.02
CA TYR A 9 4.84 -17.50 8.71
C TYR A 9 3.54 -16.89 9.19
N GLU A 10 2.95 -17.49 10.22
CA GLU A 10 1.85 -16.82 10.91
C GLU A 10 2.31 -15.43 11.32
N ASP A 11 1.53 -14.44 10.98
CA ASP A 11 1.78 -13.07 11.39
C ASP A 11 1.77 -13.01 12.92
N LYS A 12 2.95 -12.97 13.49
CA LYS A 12 3.14 -12.87 14.94
C LYS A 12 2.95 -11.44 15.44
N VAL A 13 2.95 -10.49 14.54
CA VAL A 13 2.65 -9.09 14.85
C VAL A 13 1.13 -8.93 14.86
N LYS A 14 0.51 -9.33 15.95
CA LYS A 14 -0.91 -9.05 16.18
C LYS A 14 -1.08 -7.56 16.45
N ALA A 15 -1.12 -6.78 15.37
CA ALA A 15 -1.43 -5.37 15.47
C ALA A 15 -2.87 -5.22 16.00
N LYS A 16 -3.02 -4.46 17.06
CA LYS A 16 -4.34 -3.98 17.45
C LYS A 16 -4.63 -2.75 16.61
N PRO A 17 -5.80 -2.68 15.94
CA PRO A 17 -6.15 -1.51 15.17
C PRO A 17 -6.19 -0.28 16.09
N ARG A 18 -5.48 0.77 15.67
CA ARG A 18 -5.42 2.07 16.34
C ARG A 18 -5.93 3.15 15.38
N GLY A 19 -7.12 3.65 15.62
CA GLY A 19 -7.75 4.65 14.76
C GLY A 19 -7.99 4.16 13.32
N ASN A 20 -7.85 5.06 12.37
CA ASN A 20 -7.94 4.75 10.94
C ASN A 20 -6.67 4.04 10.43
N ALA A 21 -6.75 3.36 9.31
CA ALA A 21 -5.57 2.92 8.55
C ALA A 21 -5.28 3.90 7.41
N TYR A 22 -4.03 4.30 7.29
CA TYR A 22 -3.54 5.13 6.19
C TYR A 22 -2.55 4.30 5.37
N VAL A 23 -2.95 3.94 4.16
CA VAL A 23 -2.12 3.15 3.26
C VAL A 23 -1.49 4.07 2.22
N ILE A 24 -0.17 4.09 2.20
CA ILE A 24 0.62 5.08 1.47
C ILE A 24 1.29 4.39 0.28
N GLY A 25 0.76 4.64 -0.90
CA GLY A 25 1.37 4.30 -2.18
C GLY A 25 2.42 5.34 -2.61
N ASN A 26 3.03 5.12 -3.76
CA ASN A 26 4.12 5.95 -4.27
C ASN A 26 3.73 6.76 -5.52
N GLY A 27 2.43 6.87 -5.79
CA GLY A 27 1.91 7.70 -6.88
C GLY A 27 2.09 9.20 -6.63
N PRO A 28 2.27 9.99 -7.69
CA PRO A 28 2.49 11.43 -7.61
C PRO A 28 1.37 12.22 -6.93
N SER A 29 0.13 11.72 -6.89
CA SER A 29 -1.02 12.42 -6.28
C SER A 29 -0.81 12.80 -4.81
N ARG A 30 0.07 12.08 -4.08
CA ARG A 30 0.38 12.41 -2.67
C ARG A 30 1.52 13.42 -2.51
N LYS A 31 2.14 13.87 -3.61
CA LYS A 31 3.28 14.78 -3.56
C LYS A 31 2.89 16.10 -2.88
N GLY A 32 3.65 16.49 -1.86
CA GLY A 32 3.39 17.70 -1.09
C GLY A 32 2.53 17.51 0.16
N PHE A 33 1.90 16.35 0.35
CA PHE A 33 1.21 16.06 1.59
C PHE A 33 2.19 15.65 2.70
N ASP A 34 2.07 16.25 3.88
CA ASP A 34 2.88 15.92 5.05
C ASP A 34 2.38 14.64 5.72
N LEU A 35 3.08 13.53 5.48
CA LEU A 35 2.73 12.21 6.01
C LEU A 35 2.79 12.12 7.54
N LYS A 36 3.54 13.00 8.23
CA LYS A 36 3.61 13.01 9.70
C LYS A 36 2.27 13.32 10.36
N LYS A 37 1.38 14.02 9.65
CA LYS A 37 0.00 14.27 10.13
C LYS A 37 -0.78 12.99 10.39
N LEU A 38 -0.40 11.88 9.77
CA LEU A 38 -1.11 10.58 9.88
C LEU A 38 -0.82 9.88 11.21
N GLU A 39 0.37 10.05 11.77
CA GLU A 39 0.86 9.30 12.94
C GLU A 39 0.00 9.51 14.19
N ALA A 40 -0.56 10.71 14.35
CA ALA A 40 -1.37 11.07 15.52
C ALA A 40 -2.77 10.43 15.51
N THR A 41 -3.30 10.08 14.35
CA THR A 41 -4.72 9.75 14.16
C THR A 41 -4.98 8.28 13.75
N GLY A 42 -3.94 7.51 13.44
CA GLY A 42 -4.14 6.12 13.04
C GLY A 42 -2.84 5.35 12.82
N GLN A 43 -2.96 4.22 12.17
CA GLN A 43 -1.84 3.36 11.79
C GLN A 43 -1.47 3.56 10.32
N THR A 44 -0.18 3.55 10.05
CA THR A 44 0.37 3.80 8.73
C THR A 44 0.91 2.52 8.10
N TYR A 45 0.56 2.32 6.85
CA TYR A 45 0.96 1.19 6.02
C TYR A 45 1.61 1.72 4.75
N GLY A 46 2.83 1.33 4.48
CA GLY A 46 3.54 1.82 3.32
C GLY A 46 4.02 0.71 2.39
N CYS A 47 4.61 1.08 1.28
CA CYS A 47 5.17 0.11 0.35
C CYS A 47 6.49 0.58 -0.28
N ASN A 48 7.35 -0.40 -0.54
CA ASN A 48 8.58 -0.23 -1.30
C ASN A 48 9.47 0.91 -0.74
N ALA A 49 9.87 1.87 -1.59
CA ALA A 49 10.83 2.91 -1.26
C ALA A 49 10.32 4.01 -0.30
N LEU A 50 9.07 3.94 0.17
CA LEU A 50 8.50 4.93 1.10
C LEU A 50 9.38 5.17 2.34
N TYR A 51 10.02 4.12 2.85
CA TYR A 51 10.90 4.21 4.04
C TYR A 51 12.04 5.23 3.92
N ARG A 52 12.37 5.65 2.70
CA ARG A 52 13.42 6.65 2.44
C ARG A 52 13.01 8.05 2.91
N ASP A 53 11.71 8.34 2.89
CA ASP A 53 11.15 9.64 3.26
C ASP A 53 10.30 9.59 4.53
N PHE A 54 9.62 8.46 4.74
CA PHE A 54 8.69 8.27 5.84
C PHE A 54 8.69 6.80 6.29
N MET A 55 8.90 6.56 7.58
CA MET A 55 8.88 5.22 8.16
C MET A 55 7.48 4.89 8.68
N PRO A 56 6.69 4.06 7.96
CA PRO A 56 5.36 3.67 8.42
C PRO A 56 5.41 2.62 9.54
N ASP A 57 4.28 2.39 10.24
CA ASP A 57 4.16 1.30 11.22
C ASP A 57 4.34 -0.09 10.58
N PHE A 58 3.91 -0.24 9.32
CA PHE A 58 4.02 -1.47 8.53
C PHE A 58 4.45 -1.15 7.10
N ILE A 59 5.39 -1.89 6.55
CA ILE A 59 5.86 -1.67 5.18
C ILE A 59 5.87 -2.97 4.37
N PHE A 60 5.51 -2.88 3.10
CA PHE A 60 5.29 -4.02 2.20
C PHE A 60 6.17 -3.93 0.96
N SER A 61 6.74 -5.07 0.59
CA SER A 61 7.54 -5.18 -0.63
C SER A 61 7.35 -6.56 -1.24
N VAL A 62 6.78 -6.66 -2.43
CA VAL A 62 6.57 -7.93 -3.14
C VAL A 62 7.64 -8.20 -4.20
N ASP A 63 8.36 -7.17 -4.62
CA ASP A 63 9.50 -7.29 -5.53
C ASP A 63 10.76 -7.73 -4.78
N THR A 64 11.43 -8.76 -5.27
CA THR A 64 12.60 -9.33 -4.59
C THR A 64 13.76 -8.34 -4.49
N LYS A 65 14.02 -7.56 -5.55
CA LYS A 65 15.12 -6.59 -5.56
C LYS A 65 14.89 -5.52 -4.50
N MET A 66 13.66 -4.99 -4.44
CA MET A 66 13.27 -4.01 -3.43
C MET A 66 13.32 -4.59 -2.02
N SER A 67 12.81 -5.82 -1.83
CA SER A 67 12.84 -6.49 -0.53
C SER A 67 14.26 -6.68 -0.01
N MET A 68 15.20 -7.06 -0.88
CA MET A 68 16.60 -7.25 -0.48
C MET A 68 17.29 -5.92 -0.18
N GLN A 69 17.01 -4.86 -0.95
CA GLN A 69 17.50 -3.52 -0.62
C GLN A 69 17.02 -3.08 0.77
N MET A 70 15.74 -3.30 1.08
CA MET A 70 15.20 -2.98 2.40
C MET A 70 15.81 -3.81 3.53
N VAL A 71 16.25 -5.05 3.25
CA VAL A 71 17.02 -5.86 4.20
C VAL A 71 18.41 -5.29 4.43
N GLU A 72 19.09 -4.86 3.37
CA GLU A 72 20.40 -4.20 3.46
C GLU A 72 20.33 -2.88 4.24
N ASP A 73 19.25 -2.11 4.06
CA ASP A 73 18.99 -0.85 4.75
C ASP A 73 18.40 -1.05 6.18
N GLU A 74 18.32 -2.31 6.62
CA GLU A 74 17.84 -2.70 7.97
C GLU A 74 16.44 -2.18 8.31
N VAL A 75 15.58 -2.06 7.32
CA VAL A 75 14.22 -1.54 7.48
C VAL A 75 13.42 -2.38 8.49
N GLY A 76 13.57 -3.70 8.44
CA GLY A 76 12.86 -4.63 9.33
C GLY A 76 13.28 -4.53 10.82
N LEU A 77 14.34 -3.78 11.16
CA LEU A 77 14.69 -3.45 12.55
C LEU A 77 13.95 -2.19 13.05
N LYS A 78 13.40 -1.40 12.14
CA LYS A 78 12.74 -0.12 12.45
C LYS A 78 11.22 -0.22 12.38
N THR A 79 10.70 -1.09 11.53
CA THR A 79 9.26 -1.30 11.31
C THR A 79 8.99 -2.74 10.89
N ALA A 80 7.74 -3.19 10.96
CA ALA A 80 7.35 -4.51 10.49
C ALA A 80 7.37 -4.55 8.95
N HIS A 81 8.42 -5.13 8.38
CA HIS A 81 8.59 -5.32 6.95
C HIS A 81 7.92 -6.62 6.50
N TYR A 82 6.96 -6.53 5.59
CA TYR A 82 6.23 -7.66 5.01
C TYR A 82 6.65 -7.93 3.58
N GLY A 83 6.83 -9.21 3.27
CA GLY A 83 7.16 -9.68 1.93
C GLY A 83 6.45 -10.99 1.56
N PRO A 84 6.50 -11.41 0.29
CA PRO A 84 5.88 -12.66 -0.14
C PRO A 84 6.65 -13.88 0.36
N ALA A 85 5.95 -15.02 0.44
CA ALA A 85 6.50 -16.31 0.83
C ALA A 85 7.46 -16.88 -0.25
N LEU A 86 8.60 -16.25 -0.44
CA LEU A 86 9.65 -16.65 -1.36
C LEU A 86 10.84 -17.27 -0.60
N GLU A 87 11.44 -18.29 -1.19
CA GLU A 87 12.60 -18.96 -0.59
C GLU A 87 13.79 -18.01 -0.38
N VAL A 88 13.98 -17.04 -1.28
CA VAL A 88 15.00 -15.99 -1.15
C VAL A 88 14.76 -15.14 0.11
N ASN A 89 13.53 -14.74 0.36
CA ASN A 89 13.18 -13.98 1.55
C ASN A 89 13.47 -14.78 2.82
N ARG A 90 13.11 -16.05 2.85
CA ARG A 90 13.41 -16.95 3.97
C ARG A 90 14.91 -17.07 4.24
N LYS A 91 15.73 -17.21 3.18
CA LYS A 91 17.16 -17.48 3.31
C LYS A 91 17.98 -16.20 3.57
N GLN A 92 17.60 -15.08 3.00
CA GLN A 92 18.43 -13.88 2.95
C GLN A 92 17.90 -12.72 3.79
N SER A 93 16.68 -12.82 4.31
CA SER A 93 16.06 -11.74 5.11
C SER A 93 16.68 -11.54 6.48
N LYS A 94 17.54 -12.43 6.94
CA LYS A 94 18.10 -12.39 8.30
C LYS A 94 17.01 -12.29 9.40
N GLY A 95 15.81 -12.81 9.13
CA GLY A 95 14.66 -12.72 10.03
C GLY A 95 13.93 -11.36 10.04
N MET A 96 14.29 -10.44 9.17
CA MET A 96 13.71 -9.09 9.11
C MET A 96 12.43 -8.98 8.27
N ILE A 97 12.01 -10.04 7.58
CA ILE A 97 10.80 -10.04 6.76
C ILE A 97 9.74 -10.92 7.40
N HIS A 98 8.59 -10.32 7.70
CA HIS A 98 7.35 -11.03 7.99
C HIS A 98 6.66 -11.45 6.70
N LEU A 99 5.85 -12.51 6.73
CA LEU A 99 5.11 -12.90 5.54
C LEU A 99 3.77 -12.21 5.44
N ILE A 100 3.47 -11.77 4.22
CA ILE A 100 2.14 -11.29 3.88
C ILE A 100 1.16 -12.45 4.09
N PRO A 101 0.11 -12.29 4.94
CA PRO A 101 -0.78 -13.39 5.33
C PRO A 101 -1.52 -14.03 4.15
N HIS A 102 -1.80 -13.23 3.13
CA HIS A 102 -2.43 -13.68 1.90
C HIS A 102 -1.94 -12.83 0.73
N ASN A 103 -1.32 -13.46 -0.25
CA ASN A 103 -0.84 -12.76 -1.45
C ASN A 103 -1.03 -13.62 -2.70
N PRO A 104 -2.14 -13.49 -3.42
CA PRO A 104 -2.34 -14.12 -4.73
C PRO A 104 -1.71 -13.30 -5.87
N HIS A 105 -0.43 -12.91 -5.75
CA HIS A 105 0.31 -12.06 -6.69
C HIS A 105 -0.13 -10.59 -6.75
N TRP A 106 -0.54 -10.04 -5.63
CA TRP A 106 -0.82 -8.62 -5.54
C TRP A 106 0.46 -7.77 -5.55
N ILE A 107 0.33 -6.54 -6.01
CA ILE A 107 1.37 -5.51 -5.85
C ILE A 107 1.51 -5.11 -4.38
N SER A 108 2.64 -4.50 -4.03
CA SER A 108 2.96 -4.13 -2.65
C SER A 108 1.91 -3.23 -2.01
N GLY A 109 1.41 -2.21 -2.72
CA GLY A 109 0.37 -1.32 -2.21
C GLY A 109 -0.94 -2.05 -1.93
N ASN A 110 -1.35 -2.95 -2.82
CA ASN A 110 -2.57 -3.73 -2.65
C ASN A 110 -2.44 -4.73 -1.49
N ALA A 111 -1.27 -5.35 -1.32
CA ALA A 111 -0.99 -6.20 -0.16
C ALA A 111 -1.04 -5.40 1.16
N ALA A 112 -0.60 -4.14 1.15
CA ALA A 112 -0.63 -3.26 2.31
C ALA A 112 -2.06 -2.98 2.78
N PHE A 113 -2.96 -2.52 1.90
CA PHE A 113 -4.33 -2.22 2.33
C PHE A 113 -5.16 -3.48 2.61
N TRP A 114 -4.90 -4.61 1.94
CA TRP A 114 -5.48 -5.88 2.34
C TRP A 114 -5.10 -6.23 3.78
N THR A 115 -3.82 -6.11 4.12
CA THR A 115 -3.34 -6.42 5.47
C THR A 115 -3.88 -5.46 6.52
N ALA A 116 -4.06 -4.18 6.20
CA ALA A 116 -4.75 -3.24 7.08
C ALA A 116 -6.16 -3.73 7.44
N GLY A 117 -6.91 -4.28 6.47
CA GLY A 117 -8.19 -4.93 6.73
C GLY A 117 -8.08 -6.22 7.57
N VAL A 118 -7.01 -7.02 7.39
CA VAL A 118 -6.72 -8.20 8.23
C VAL A 118 -6.43 -7.79 9.68
N HIS A 119 -5.76 -6.66 9.89
CA HIS A 119 -5.52 -6.09 11.23
C HIS A 119 -6.78 -5.56 11.91
N GLY A 120 -7.92 -5.53 11.21
CA GLY A 120 -9.22 -5.18 11.79
C GLY A 120 -9.67 -3.73 11.57
N HIS A 121 -8.94 -2.96 10.75
CA HIS A 121 -9.39 -1.61 10.39
C HIS A 121 -10.64 -1.66 9.52
N GLN A 122 -11.62 -0.85 9.89
CA GLN A 122 -12.87 -0.69 9.15
C GLN A 122 -12.84 0.51 8.19
N ASN A 123 -12.00 1.50 8.46
CA ASN A 123 -11.81 2.67 7.61
C ASN A 123 -10.36 2.73 7.14
N ILE A 124 -10.15 2.62 5.84
CA ILE A 124 -8.84 2.59 5.20
C ILE A 124 -8.77 3.73 4.17
N TYR A 125 -7.81 4.62 4.35
CA TYR A 125 -7.52 5.73 3.45
C TYR A 125 -6.31 5.39 2.58
N LEU A 126 -6.43 5.59 1.27
CA LEU A 126 -5.41 5.27 0.26
C LEU A 126 -4.84 6.57 -0.29
N LEU A 127 -3.56 6.86 -0.01
CA LEU A 127 -2.84 8.04 -0.48
C LEU A 127 -1.80 7.61 -1.54
N GLY A 128 -1.70 8.32 -2.65
CA GLY A 128 -0.75 7.97 -3.72
C GLY A 128 -1.12 6.67 -4.46
N PHE A 129 -2.40 6.35 -4.53
CA PHE A 129 -2.96 5.27 -5.34
C PHE A 129 -3.65 5.89 -6.56
N ASP A 130 -2.88 6.22 -7.58
CA ASP A 130 -3.35 7.01 -8.70
C ASP A 130 -4.17 6.20 -9.71
N PHE A 131 -3.88 4.90 -9.82
CA PHE A 131 -4.61 3.96 -10.69
C PHE A 131 -4.88 4.49 -12.11
N ARG A 132 -3.95 5.22 -12.71
CA ARG A 132 -4.10 5.78 -14.06
C ARG A 132 -2.92 5.40 -14.95
N GLU A 133 -3.15 5.50 -16.25
CA GLU A 133 -2.08 5.53 -17.21
C GLU A 133 -1.31 6.86 -17.12
N TYR A 134 -0.03 6.78 -17.41
CA TYR A 134 0.84 7.94 -17.46
C TYR A 134 1.39 8.07 -18.88
N GLY A 135 1.39 9.29 -19.40
CA GLY A 135 2.01 9.58 -20.69
C GLY A 135 3.52 9.41 -20.65
N LYS A 136 4.13 9.23 -21.82
CA LYS A 136 5.58 9.13 -21.95
C LYS A 136 6.25 10.35 -21.31
N GLY A 137 7.18 10.09 -20.37
CA GLY A 137 7.89 11.14 -19.65
C GLY A 137 7.14 11.72 -18.44
N GLU A 138 5.90 11.31 -18.18
CA GLU A 138 5.23 11.66 -16.92
C GLU A 138 5.79 10.87 -15.74
N LEU A 139 5.82 11.51 -14.57
CA LEU A 139 6.20 10.87 -13.31
C LEU A 139 5.08 9.93 -12.85
N ASN A 140 5.31 8.62 -12.90
CA ASN A 140 4.35 7.61 -12.45
C ASN A 140 4.61 7.09 -11.03
N ASN A 141 5.77 7.42 -10.48
CA ASN A 141 6.19 7.04 -9.13
C ASN A 141 7.12 8.11 -8.58
N ILE A 142 6.92 8.52 -7.33
CA ILE A 142 7.73 9.58 -6.69
C ILE A 142 9.22 9.22 -6.67
N TYR A 143 9.55 7.92 -6.65
CA TYR A 143 10.94 7.41 -6.60
C TYR A 143 11.50 7.03 -7.98
N GLN A 144 10.81 7.37 -9.07
CA GLN A 144 11.28 7.09 -10.43
C GLN A 144 12.67 7.67 -10.64
N GLY A 145 13.56 6.90 -11.28
CA GLY A 145 14.97 7.27 -11.50
C GLY A 145 15.89 7.04 -10.30
N THR A 146 15.38 6.46 -9.21
CA THR A 146 16.19 6.06 -8.04
C THR A 146 16.46 4.55 -8.04
N ASP A 147 17.26 4.08 -7.07
CA ASP A 147 17.57 2.65 -6.92
C ASP A 147 16.28 1.81 -6.83
N CYS A 148 16.25 0.72 -7.56
CA CYS A 148 15.12 -0.18 -7.78
C CYS A 148 13.99 0.38 -8.68
N TYR A 149 14.04 1.64 -9.10
CA TYR A 149 13.04 2.30 -9.94
C TYR A 149 13.67 2.90 -11.21
N GLY A 150 13.85 2.08 -12.24
CA GLY A 150 14.20 2.56 -13.56
C GLY A 150 13.06 3.32 -14.25
N GLU A 151 13.34 3.89 -15.40
CA GLU A 151 12.29 4.37 -16.29
C GLU A 151 11.44 3.17 -16.74
N ARG A 152 10.14 3.19 -16.48
CA ARG A 152 9.20 2.16 -16.95
C ARG A 152 8.37 2.71 -18.09
N ASP A 153 8.42 2.00 -19.21
CA ASP A 153 7.53 2.22 -20.38
C ASP A 153 6.25 1.36 -20.31
N ASP A 154 5.88 0.81 -19.15
CA ASP A 154 4.82 -0.20 -19.06
C ASP A 154 3.45 0.42 -18.74
N ASP A 155 2.77 0.92 -19.75
CA ASP A 155 1.40 1.47 -19.68
C ASP A 155 0.32 0.43 -19.31
N LYS A 156 0.61 -0.87 -19.47
CA LYS A 156 -0.38 -1.94 -19.31
C LYS A 156 -0.54 -2.49 -17.88
N ILE A 157 0.33 -2.11 -16.96
CA ILE A 157 0.35 -2.67 -15.59
C ILE A 157 -0.81 -2.13 -14.75
N PHE A 158 -1.25 -0.92 -15.02
CA PHE A 158 -2.26 -0.24 -14.20
C PHE A 158 -3.62 -0.94 -14.21
N GLU A 159 -4.07 -1.48 -15.35
CA GLU A 159 -5.34 -2.21 -15.45
C GLU A 159 -5.38 -3.42 -14.50
N GLY A 160 -4.26 -4.14 -14.40
CA GLY A 160 -4.10 -5.23 -13.46
C GLY A 160 -4.19 -4.78 -12.01
N TRP A 161 -3.63 -3.62 -11.69
CA TRP A 161 -3.68 -3.06 -10.33
C TRP A 161 -5.09 -2.62 -9.95
N LEU A 162 -5.78 -1.96 -10.86
CA LEU A 162 -7.18 -1.55 -10.66
C LEU A 162 -8.11 -2.76 -10.50
N LYS A 163 -7.89 -3.82 -11.31
CA LYS A 163 -8.62 -5.07 -11.15
C LYS A 163 -8.41 -5.68 -9.77
N GLN A 164 -7.14 -5.77 -9.31
CA GLN A 164 -6.82 -6.26 -7.98
C GLN A 164 -7.52 -5.45 -6.89
N PHE A 165 -7.56 -4.12 -7.02
CA PHE A 165 -8.26 -3.25 -6.09
C PHE A 165 -9.75 -3.56 -6.04
N ARG A 166 -10.42 -3.64 -7.19
CA ARG A 166 -11.83 -4.00 -7.28
C ARG A 166 -12.14 -5.36 -6.68
N ASP A 167 -11.29 -6.34 -6.91
CA ASP A 167 -11.46 -7.69 -6.34
C ASP A 167 -11.39 -7.64 -4.80
N MET A 168 -10.50 -6.83 -4.24
CA MET A 168 -10.38 -6.65 -2.79
C MET A 168 -11.59 -5.94 -2.16
N LEU A 169 -12.15 -4.93 -2.84
CA LEU A 169 -13.39 -4.27 -2.39
C LEU A 169 -14.55 -5.27 -2.28
N LYS A 170 -14.67 -6.17 -3.25
CA LYS A 170 -15.68 -7.24 -3.26
C LYS A 170 -15.46 -8.26 -2.14
N MET A 171 -14.21 -8.62 -1.89
CA MET A 171 -13.85 -9.60 -0.86
C MET A 171 -14.06 -9.08 0.57
N ARG A 172 -14.12 -7.74 0.76
CA ARG A 172 -14.28 -7.10 2.07
C ARG A 172 -15.33 -5.98 2.05
N PRO A 173 -16.59 -6.33 1.81
CA PRO A 173 -17.67 -5.34 1.66
C PRO A 173 -17.99 -4.55 2.95
N TYR A 174 -17.49 -5.00 4.09
CA TYR A 174 -17.65 -4.35 5.40
C TYR A 174 -16.52 -3.38 5.77
N VAL A 175 -15.52 -3.24 4.91
CA VAL A 175 -14.42 -2.27 5.06
C VAL A 175 -14.68 -1.09 4.15
N ASN A 176 -14.56 0.12 4.66
CA ASN A 176 -14.69 1.36 3.91
C ASN A 176 -13.33 1.80 3.37
N TYR A 177 -13.21 1.93 2.06
CA TYR A 177 -12.00 2.39 1.39
C TYR A 177 -12.20 3.81 0.86
N THR A 178 -11.33 4.72 1.25
CA THR A 178 -11.35 6.11 0.79
C THR A 178 -10.07 6.41 0.03
N VAL A 179 -10.17 6.63 -1.28
CA VAL A 179 -9.04 7.10 -2.10
C VAL A 179 -8.92 8.61 -1.93
N VAL A 180 -7.73 9.07 -1.54
CA VAL A 180 -7.45 10.51 -1.37
C VAL A 180 -6.76 11.02 -2.63
N HIS A 181 -7.45 11.87 -3.41
CA HIS A 181 -6.96 12.34 -4.69
C HIS A 181 -7.65 13.64 -5.11
N ASP A 182 -6.89 14.71 -5.42
CA ASP A 182 -7.47 15.99 -5.81
C ASP A 182 -8.02 16.00 -7.25
N ASN A 183 -7.41 15.22 -8.15
CA ASN A 183 -7.81 15.10 -9.54
C ASN A 183 -7.94 13.62 -9.94
N PRO A 184 -8.93 12.91 -9.41
CA PRO A 184 -9.08 11.48 -9.67
C PRO A 184 -9.41 11.23 -11.14
N PRO A 185 -8.88 10.14 -11.74
CA PRO A 185 -9.33 9.70 -13.06
C PRO A 185 -10.83 9.38 -13.04
N GLU A 186 -11.50 9.61 -14.18
CA GLU A 186 -12.97 9.48 -14.29
C GLU A 186 -13.51 8.13 -13.78
N TYR A 187 -12.80 7.04 -14.07
CA TYR A 187 -13.24 5.70 -13.61
C TYR A 187 -13.14 5.50 -12.07
N LEU A 188 -12.36 6.29 -11.36
CA LEU A 188 -12.40 6.30 -9.88
C LEU A 188 -13.65 7.01 -9.37
N ASN A 189 -14.19 7.98 -10.11
CA ASN A 189 -15.47 8.62 -9.79
C ASN A 189 -16.63 7.64 -9.86
N HIS A 190 -16.57 6.63 -10.71
CA HIS A 190 -17.58 5.56 -10.74
C HIS A 190 -17.57 4.69 -9.48
N LEU A 191 -16.48 4.65 -8.72
CA LEU A 191 -16.48 4.04 -7.38
C LEU A 191 -17.30 4.84 -6.37
N GLN A 192 -17.52 6.16 -6.61
CA GLN A 192 -18.37 7.00 -5.76
C GLN A 192 -19.87 6.79 -6.00
N THR A 193 -20.26 6.49 -7.23
CA THR A 193 -21.67 6.43 -7.61
C THR A 193 -22.36 5.10 -7.26
N GLY A 194 -21.68 4.21 -6.57
CA GLY A 194 -22.30 3.18 -5.76
C GLY A 194 -22.99 2.05 -6.49
N THR A 195 -22.74 1.84 -7.77
CA THR A 195 -23.46 0.80 -8.50
C THR A 195 -22.94 -0.62 -8.22
N ASP A 196 -21.67 -0.79 -7.83
CA ASP A 196 -21.18 -2.16 -7.63
C ASP A 196 -20.41 -2.42 -6.32
N LEU A 197 -19.92 -1.41 -5.61
CA LEU A 197 -18.96 -1.64 -4.53
C LEU A 197 -19.20 -0.83 -3.25
N GLY A 198 -20.33 -0.20 -3.04
CA GLY A 198 -20.85 0.54 -1.86
C GLY A 198 -19.94 0.95 -0.69
N ASN A 199 -18.74 0.41 -0.64
CA ASN A 199 -17.74 0.56 0.40
C ASN A 199 -16.49 1.33 -0.05
N SER A 200 -16.55 2.05 -1.16
CA SER A 200 -15.46 2.89 -1.63
C SER A 200 -15.92 4.28 -2.02
N ARG A 201 -15.06 5.26 -1.80
CA ARG A 201 -15.26 6.66 -2.19
C ARG A 201 -13.94 7.33 -2.51
N VAL A 202 -14.02 8.48 -3.19
CA VAL A 202 -12.87 9.36 -3.42
C VAL A 202 -13.13 10.69 -2.71
N VAL A 203 -12.10 11.25 -2.11
CA VAL A 203 -12.15 12.56 -1.45
C VAL A 203 -10.91 13.36 -1.86
N SER A 204 -11.01 14.70 -1.82
CA SER A 204 -9.86 15.58 -1.98
C SER A 204 -8.95 15.55 -0.74
N TYR A 205 -7.69 16.01 -0.88
CA TYR A 205 -6.82 16.20 0.28
C TYR A 205 -7.38 17.22 1.27
N ALA A 206 -8.06 18.27 0.79
CA ALA A 206 -8.71 19.25 1.66
C ALA A 206 -9.84 18.65 2.51
N GLU A 207 -10.61 17.71 1.96
CA GLU A 207 -11.63 16.96 2.72
C GLU A 207 -10.99 15.95 3.67
N PHE A 208 -9.93 15.30 3.24
CA PHE A 208 -9.19 14.34 4.05
C PHE A 208 -8.54 15.01 5.28
N GLU A 209 -7.98 16.22 5.15
CA GLU A 209 -7.39 16.96 6.27
C GLU A 209 -8.40 17.25 7.38
N LYS A 210 -9.69 17.40 7.06
CA LYS A 210 -10.75 17.54 8.07
C LYS A 210 -10.93 16.28 8.92
N VAL A 211 -10.64 15.10 8.34
CA VAL A 211 -10.70 13.82 9.07
C VAL A 211 -9.53 13.71 10.06
N LEU A 212 -8.39 14.34 9.75
CA LEU A 212 -7.20 14.34 10.60
C LEU A 212 -7.25 15.40 11.71
N ALA A 213 -8.14 16.39 11.60
CA ALA A 213 -8.28 17.40 12.61
C ALA A 213 -8.74 16.78 13.94
N PRO A 214 -8.16 17.15 15.09
CA PRO A 214 -8.65 16.71 16.39
C PRO A 214 -10.09 17.18 16.58
N SER A 215 -10.96 16.25 16.97
CA SER A 215 -12.35 16.49 17.35
C SER A 215 -12.45 17.24 18.67
#